data_7f82bfa95e6512a4253dee11cd64deac
#
_entry.id   7f82bfa95e6512a4253dee11cd64deac
#
_cell.length_a   1.000
_cell.length_b   1.000
_cell.length_c   1.000
_cell.angle_alpha   90.00
_cell.angle_beta   90.00
_cell.angle_gamma   90.00
#
_symmetry.space_group_name_H-M   'P 1'
#
loop_
_entity.id
_entity.type
_entity.pdbx_description
1 polymer ?
#
loop_
_entity_poly.entity_id
_entity_poly.type
_entity_poly.pdbx_seq_one_letter_code
_entity_poly.pdbx_strand_id
1 'polypeptide(L)'
;MFTESEFAGGVERGTVMNGLGDPLSPGWAGVENGEKLRVDDPLVMQRFPSIPSLPISTMSAEVILKSLEGVEMPYEWRKNMRCTTSGRVGPGPIMLNFTYLGERKIATVHNVFAVIRGSEEPDRFVLLGNHRDAWTYGAVDPNSGTTALLDIARRYALLMHLGWNPRRTIIFCSWDAEEFGMIGSTEWVEQNLVSLGSKSVAYLNVDCAVQGPGFFPSTTPQLDNLLSEITKKVNDPDREGVTLYERWTSTNGGIKIQRLSGVDSDFAPFLHHAGVPSVDLYYGRDFPVYHTAFDSYDWMVNFGDPLFQRHVAVTGVWGLLALRLAEDPILPFNYVQYAAELKDYTRILSNLLEGSSISLRPITAATDELAAAAKETLEEAKKLKEDEAIDEHAALKRRILNDRLMLAERGFLDAEGLQGRPWSKHMVYGPRNDGEVELDFLPGITNAISRSSGSGDKNAAIQHEIWRTARAIQRAAHALKGELT
;
A
#
# COMPACT_ATOMS: atom_id res chain seq x y z
N MET A 1 28.63 0.47 -7.19
CA MET A 1 27.94 -0.37 -8.18
C MET A 1 28.31 -1.79 -7.82
N PHE A 2 27.37 -2.57 -7.23
CA PHE A 2 27.65 -3.95 -6.84
C PHE A 2 27.57 -4.80 -8.07
N THR A 3 28.49 -5.74 -8.21
CA THR A 3 28.38 -6.78 -9.23
C THR A 3 27.42 -7.84 -8.68
N GLU A 4 26.39 -8.18 -9.45
CA GLU A 4 25.40 -9.23 -9.12
C GLU A 4 26.04 -10.57 -8.74
N SER A 5 27.29 -10.77 -9.09
CA SER A 5 28.08 -11.96 -8.74
C SER A 5 28.35 -12.12 -7.23
N GLU A 6 28.35 -11.03 -6.47
CA GLU A 6 28.63 -11.10 -5.02
C GLU A 6 27.47 -11.70 -4.23
N PHE A 7 26.23 -11.59 -4.75
CA PHE A 7 25.02 -12.11 -4.11
C PHE A 7 24.38 -13.30 -4.83
N ALA A 8 25.03 -13.84 -5.86
CA ALA A 8 24.51 -14.94 -6.67
C ALA A 8 24.21 -16.24 -5.88
N GLY A 9 24.81 -16.39 -4.69
CA GLY A 9 24.50 -17.47 -3.74
C GLY A 9 23.27 -17.22 -2.88
N GLY A 10 22.68 -16.04 -2.93
CA GLY A 10 21.46 -15.69 -2.18
C GLY A 10 20.26 -16.50 -2.63
N VAL A 11 19.44 -16.91 -1.66
CA VAL A 11 18.18 -17.60 -1.90
C VAL A 11 17.08 -16.65 -1.43
N GLU A 12 16.34 -16.09 -2.39
CA GLU A 12 15.17 -15.25 -2.12
C GLU A 12 14.01 -16.12 -1.62
N ARG A 13 13.58 -15.87 -0.39
CA ARG A 13 12.44 -16.54 0.22
C ARG A 13 11.17 -15.73 -0.07
N GLY A 14 10.01 -16.31 0.18
CA GLY A 14 8.74 -15.60 0.00
C GLY A 14 7.57 -16.54 0.18
N THR A 15 6.39 -16.00 0.40
CA THR A 15 5.16 -16.77 0.39
C THR A 15 4.69 -17.04 -1.04
N VAL A 16 4.17 -18.23 -1.25
CA VAL A 16 3.46 -18.62 -2.48
C VAL A 16 1.96 -18.83 -2.21
N MET A 17 1.51 -18.35 -1.05
CA MET A 17 0.09 -18.33 -0.69
C MET A 17 -0.65 -17.24 -1.49
N ASN A 18 -1.85 -17.56 -1.95
CA ASN A 18 -2.71 -16.60 -2.65
C ASN A 18 -3.63 -15.87 -1.67
N GLY A 19 -3.68 -14.53 -1.76
CA GLY A 19 -4.56 -13.67 -0.98
C GLY A 19 -3.96 -13.21 0.34
N LEU A 20 -4.74 -12.43 1.09
CA LEU A 20 -4.35 -11.75 2.32
C LEU A 20 -4.96 -12.42 3.55
N GLY A 21 -4.33 -12.22 4.71
CA GLY A 21 -4.83 -12.67 6.00
C GLY A 21 -4.73 -14.18 6.25
N ASP A 22 -5.25 -14.62 7.39
CA ASP A 22 -5.26 -16.03 7.78
C ASP A 22 -6.11 -16.85 6.80
N PRO A 23 -5.54 -17.85 6.12
CA PRO A 23 -6.31 -18.71 5.24
C PRO A 23 -7.43 -19.50 5.94
N LEU A 24 -7.37 -19.62 7.28
CA LEU A 24 -8.39 -20.31 8.08
C LEU A 24 -9.60 -19.40 8.43
N SER A 25 -9.48 -18.09 8.23
CA SER A 25 -10.55 -17.10 8.46
C SER A 25 -10.69 -16.12 7.28
N PRO A 26 -10.94 -16.59 6.05
CA PRO A 26 -10.93 -15.75 4.86
C PRO A 26 -12.09 -14.76 4.85
N GLY A 27 -11.81 -13.50 5.20
CA GLY A 27 -12.78 -12.39 5.23
C GLY A 27 -13.45 -12.14 6.58
N TRP A 28 -12.97 -12.75 7.65
CA TRP A 28 -13.34 -12.44 9.04
C TRP A 28 -12.18 -12.64 10.00
N ALA A 29 -12.17 -11.93 11.11
CA ALA A 29 -11.05 -11.91 12.03
C ALA A 29 -10.72 -13.28 12.65
N GLY A 30 -9.46 -13.70 12.53
CA GLY A 30 -8.92 -14.95 13.10
C GLY A 30 -8.62 -14.85 14.60
N VAL A 31 -9.62 -14.52 15.41
CA VAL A 31 -9.47 -14.43 16.89
C VAL A 31 -9.37 -15.80 17.54
N GLU A 32 -8.80 -15.85 18.76
CA GLU A 32 -8.46 -17.10 19.48
C GLU A 32 -9.65 -18.09 19.60
N ASN A 33 -10.83 -17.58 19.91
CA ASN A 33 -12.06 -18.39 20.06
C ASN A 33 -13.05 -18.17 18.91
N GLY A 34 -12.58 -17.62 17.79
CA GLY A 34 -13.39 -17.38 16.59
C GLY A 34 -13.61 -18.63 15.76
N GLU A 35 -14.55 -18.55 14.84
CA GLU A 35 -14.76 -19.60 13.84
C GLU A 35 -13.57 -19.67 12.90
N LYS A 36 -13.09 -20.89 12.64
CA LYS A 36 -12.00 -21.17 11.71
C LYS A 36 -12.34 -22.34 10.82
N LEU A 37 -11.98 -22.24 9.55
CA LEU A 37 -12.04 -23.34 8.61
C LEU A 37 -11.02 -24.42 9.01
N ARG A 38 -11.28 -25.64 8.59
CA ARG A 38 -10.32 -26.73 8.74
C ARG A 38 -9.18 -26.55 7.72
N VAL A 39 -7.99 -27.03 8.07
CA VAL A 39 -6.79 -26.96 7.19
C VAL A 39 -7.00 -27.68 5.86
N ASP A 40 -7.89 -28.68 5.82
CA ASP A 40 -8.24 -29.45 4.63
C ASP A 40 -9.49 -28.93 3.89
N ASP A 41 -10.04 -27.79 4.32
CA ASP A 41 -11.16 -27.13 3.62
C ASP A 41 -10.75 -26.71 2.20
N PRO A 42 -11.59 -26.91 1.18
CA PRO A 42 -11.29 -26.50 -0.19
C PRO A 42 -10.94 -25.00 -0.33
N LEU A 43 -11.59 -24.12 0.43
CA LEU A 43 -11.29 -22.68 0.41
C LEU A 43 -9.89 -22.39 0.96
N VAL A 44 -9.45 -23.12 1.99
CA VAL A 44 -8.10 -23.02 2.54
C VAL A 44 -7.09 -23.59 1.55
N MET A 45 -7.37 -24.77 1.00
CA MET A 45 -6.46 -25.45 0.08
C MET A 45 -6.21 -24.66 -1.22
N GLN A 46 -7.20 -23.90 -1.70
CA GLN A 46 -7.05 -23.03 -2.88
C GLN A 46 -6.05 -21.88 -2.65
N ARG A 47 -5.77 -21.53 -1.40
CA ARG A 47 -4.81 -20.49 -1.03
C ARG A 47 -3.35 -20.93 -1.18
N PHE A 48 -3.10 -22.23 -1.25
CA PHE A 48 -1.77 -22.81 -1.36
C PHE A 48 -1.49 -23.36 -2.75
N PRO A 49 -0.22 -23.40 -3.20
CA PRO A 49 0.12 -23.97 -4.50
C PRO A 49 -0.18 -25.46 -4.50
N SER A 50 -0.66 -25.96 -5.64
CA SER A 50 -0.95 -27.39 -5.86
C SER A 50 0.30 -28.24 -6.16
N ILE A 51 1.43 -27.58 -6.43
CA ILE A 51 2.74 -28.21 -6.70
C ILE A 51 3.77 -27.74 -5.70
N PRO A 52 4.77 -28.58 -5.34
CA PRO A 52 5.88 -28.15 -4.50
C PRO A 52 6.65 -26.98 -5.12
N SER A 53 6.99 -25.99 -4.32
CA SER A 53 7.78 -24.82 -4.71
C SER A 53 8.95 -24.65 -3.74
N LEU A 54 10.16 -24.49 -4.26
CA LEU A 54 11.36 -24.26 -3.46
C LEU A 54 12.18 -23.15 -4.13
N PRO A 55 12.47 -22.04 -3.43
CA PRO A 55 13.39 -21.03 -3.93
C PRO A 55 14.83 -21.58 -3.97
N ILE A 56 15.57 -21.23 -5.01
CA ILE A 56 16.96 -21.62 -5.20
C ILE A 56 17.81 -20.41 -5.60
N SER A 57 19.10 -20.48 -5.31
CA SER A 57 20.02 -19.41 -5.70
C SER A 57 20.18 -19.34 -7.23
N THR A 58 20.56 -18.17 -7.75
CA THR A 58 20.89 -17.97 -9.17
C THR A 58 21.97 -18.96 -9.63
N MET A 59 22.97 -19.22 -8.79
CA MET A 59 24.01 -20.22 -9.09
C MET A 59 23.45 -21.61 -9.28
N SER A 60 22.54 -22.07 -8.43
CA SER A 60 21.89 -23.37 -8.55
C SER A 60 20.95 -23.41 -9.77
N ALA A 61 20.21 -22.34 -10.00
CA ALA A 61 19.34 -22.22 -11.18
C ALA A 61 20.14 -22.29 -12.48
N GLU A 62 21.30 -21.65 -12.55
CA GLU A 62 22.18 -21.68 -13.72
C GLU A 62 22.66 -23.09 -14.06
N VAL A 63 23.02 -23.89 -13.05
CA VAL A 63 23.40 -25.31 -13.26
C VAL A 63 22.25 -26.11 -13.85
N ILE A 64 21.03 -25.94 -13.34
CA ILE A 64 19.85 -26.62 -13.85
C ILE A 64 19.54 -26.18 -15.28
N LEU A 65 19.50 -24.87 -15.54
CA LEU A 65 19.17 -24.32 -16.86
C LEU A 65 20.20 -24.72 -17.94
N LYS A 66 21.48 -24.85 -17.60
CA LYS A 66 22.52 -25.34 -18.51
C LYS A 66 22.32 -26.81 -18.91
N SER A 67 21.57 -27.58 -18.14
CA SER A 67 21.27 -28.99 -18.45
C SER A 67 20.09 -29.16 -19.40
N LEU A 68 19.38 -28.11 -19.76
CA LEU A 68 18.24 -28.16 -20.65
C LEU A 68 18.68 -28.23 -22.12
N GLU A 69 18.15 -29.18 -22.89
CA GLU A 69 18.50 -29.43 -24.29
C GLU A 69 17.35 -29.22 -25.28
N GLY A 70 16.18 -28.75 -24.81
CA GLY A 70 14.99 -28.55 -25.65
C GLY A 70 15.13 -27.39 -26.64
N VAL A 71 14.03 -26.79 -26.99
CA VAL A 71 13.96 -25.68 -27.95
C VAL A 71 14.65 -24.43 -27.43
N GLU A 72 15.05 -23.54 -28.35
CA GLU A 72 15.63 -22.27 -27.99
C GLU A 72 14.62 -21.41 -27.20
N MET A 73 15.08 -20.79 -26.12
CA MET A 73 14.27 -19.92 -25.28
C MET A 73 13.84 -18.66 -26.06
N PRO A 74 12.58 -18.24 -25.98
CA PRO A 74 12.13 -16.98 -26.56
C PRO A 74 13.01 -15.79 -26.11
N TYR A 75 13.30 -14.88 -27.04
CA TYR A 75 14.16 -13.71 -26.75
C TYR A 75 13.63 -12.89 -25.57
N GLU A 76 12.32 -12.72 -25.47
CA GLU A 76 11.67 -11.95 -24.39
C GLU A 76 11.96 -12.53 -23.00
N TRP A 77 12.07 -13.84 -22.89
CA TRP A 77 12.46 -14.49 -21.64
C TRP A 77 13.94 -14.30 -21.35
N ARG A 78 14.79 -14.39 -22.37
CA ARG A 78 16.25 -14.23 -22.23
C ARG A 78 16.66 -12.83 -21.81
N LYS A 79 16.02 -11.79 -22.33
CA LYS A 79 16.40 -10.40 -22.02
C LYS A 79 16.23 -10.03 -20.55
N ASN A 80 15.34 -10.73 -19.85
CA ASN A 80 15.07 -10.52 -18.43
C ASN A 80 15.88 -11.47 -17.52
N MET A 81 16.54 -12.48 -18.11
CA MET A 81 17.43 -13.37 -17.37
C MET A 81 18.84 -12.79 -17.36
N ARG A 82 19.29 -12.36 -16.20
CA ARG A 82 20.62 -11.78 -15.99
C ARG A 82 21.75 -12.82 -15.93
N CYS A 83 21.43 -14.11 -16.06
CA CYS A 83 22.39 -15.19 -16.10
C CYS A 83 22.77 -15.58 -17.55
N THR A 84 24.03 -15.91 -17.77
CA THR A 84 24.63 -16.31 -19.06
C THR A 84 24.27 -17.74 -19.44
N THR A 85 23.02 -18.16 -19.32
CA THR A 85 22.57 -19.53 -19.59
C THR A 85 22.52 -19.85 -21.08
N SER A 86 22.50 -21.14 -21.41
CA SER A 86 22.45 -21.65 -22.78
C SER A 86 21.25 -21.21 -23.61
N GLY A 87 20.26 -20.57 -22.98
CA GLY A 87 19.06 -20.05 -23.64
C GLY A 87 18.15 -21.12 -24.21
N ARG A 88 18.12 -22.30 -23.62
CA ARG A 88 17.21 -23.41 -24.01
C ARG A 88 16.16 -23.67 -22.95
N VAL A 89 14.99 -24.18 -23.34
CA VAL A 89 13.88 -24.61 -22.47
C VAL A 89 13.49 -26.02 -22.84
N GLY A 90 12.79 -26.69 -21.93
CA GLY A 90 12.29 -28.04 -22.16
C GLY A 90 13.22 -29.09 -21.59
N PRO A 91 12.86 -30.37 -21.76
CA PRO A 91 13.55 -31.45 -21.08
C PRO A 91 15.00 -31.55 -21.52
N GLY A 92 15.85 -31.88 -20.57
CA GLY A 92 17.22 -32.31 -20.81
C GLY A 92 17.38 -33.79 -20.51
N PRO A 93 18.55 -34.41 -20.79
CA PRO A 93 18.81 -35.81 -20.48
C PRO A 93 19.04 -36.05 -18.99
N ILE A 94 19.21 -34.98 -18.21
CA ILE A 94 19.53 -35.08 -16.78
C ILE A 94 18.25 -35.21 -15.97
N MET A 95 18.27 -36.17 -15.05
CA MET A 95 17.21 -36.39 -14.07
C MET A 95 17.49 -35.50 -12.83
N LEU A 96 16.54 -34.65 -12.52
CA LEU A 96 16.55 -33.85 -11.26
C LEU A 96 15.77 -34.61 -10.19
N ASN A 97 16.45 -34.95 -9.09
CA ASN A 97 15.78 -35.46 -7.91
C ASN A 97 15.51 -34.27 -6.96
N PHE A 98 14.23 -33.95 -6.80
CA PHE A 98 13.76 -32.85 -5.98
C PHE A 98 12.99 -33.39 -4.78
N THR A 99 13.42 -33.01 -3.57
CA THR A 99 12.75 -33.41 -2.33
C THR A 99 12.35 -32.13 -1.58
N TYR A 100 11.05 -31.96 -1.37
CA TYR A 100 10.49 -30.88 -0.56
C TYR A 100 10.02 -31.44 0.78
N LEU A 101 10.62 -30.93 1.87
CA LEU A 101 10.24 -31.25 3.24
C LEU A 101 9.64 -29.99 3.87
N GLY A 102 8.32 -29.88 3.83
CA GLY A 102 7.59 -28.77 4.44
C GLY A 102 6.80 -29.23 5.68
N GLU A 103 6.68 -28.38 6.64
CA GLU A 103 5.82 -28.54 7.82
C GLU A 103 4.66 -27.55 7.75
N ARG A 104 3.42 -28.03 7.99
CA ARG A 104 2.27 -27.14 8.21
C ARG A 104 2.07 -27.00 9.70
N LYS A 105 2.12 -25.74 10.19
CA LYS A 105 2.02 -25.44 11.61
C LYS A 105 1.04 -24.29 11.82
N ILE A 106 0.22 -24.41 12.86
CA ILE A 106 -0.57 -23.28 13.38
C ILE A 106 0.27 -22.60 14.46
N ALA A 107 0.41 -21.29 14.36
CA ALA A 107 1.14 -20.48 15.33
C ALA A 107 0.29 -19.25 15.72
N THR A 108 0.55 -18.72 16.91
CA THR A 108 -0.07 -17.46 17.36
C THR A 108 0.71 -16.29 16.80
N VAL A 109 0.01 -15.35 16.18
CA VAL A 109 0.52 -14.08 15.66
C VAL A 109 0.33 -13.01 16.73
N HIS A 110 1.34 -12.16 16.95
CA HIS A 110 1.35 -11.14 18.00
C HIS A 110 1.61 -9.75 17.45
N ASN A 111 0.59 -8.95 17.25
CA ASN A 111 0.75 -7.53 16.97
C ASN A 111 1.09 -6.75 18.24
N VAL A 112 1.91 -5.70 18.13
CA VAL A 112 2.29 -4.85 19.27
C VAL A 112 1.85 -3.41 18.98
N PHE A 113 1.23 -2.78 19.99
CA PHE A 113 0.72 -1.42 19.87
C PHE A 113 1.26 -0.52 20.95
N ALA A 114 1.55 0.74 20.60
CA ALA A 114 1.74 1.82 21.55
C ALA A 114 0.79 2.98 21.20
N VAL A 115 0.17 3.57 22.22
CA VAL A 115 -0.90 4.56 22.03
C VAL A 115 -0.59 5.84 22.79
N ILE A 116 -0.59 6.96 22.08
CA ILE A 116 -0.59 8.31 22.66
C ILE A 116 -2.01 8.86 22.50
N ARG A 117 -2.75 8.96 23.59
CA ARG A 117 -4.14 9.39 23.57
C ARG A 117 -4.26 10.88 23.24
N GLY A 118 -5.14 11.22 22.32
CA GLY A 118 -5.45 12.62 21.98
C GLY A 118 -6.15 13.37 23.12
N SER A 119 -5.87 14.65 23.21
CA SER A 119 -6.42 15.54 24.26
C SER A 119 -7.76 16.16 23.88
N GLU A 120 -8.03 16.41 22.58
CA GLU A 120 -9.22 17.08 22.10
C GLU A 120 -10.14 16.15 21.31
N GLU A 121 -9.57 15.31 20.44
CA GLU A 121 -10.27 14.34 19.61
C GLU A 121 -9.72 12.91 19.87
N PRO A 122 -9.85 12.37 21.10
CA PRO A 122 -9.25 11.08 21.47
C PRO A 122 -9.85 9.89 20.71
N ASP A 123 -11.00 10.07 20.09
CA ASP A 123 -11.71 9.10 19.26
C ASP A 123 -11.37 9.22 17.76
N ARG A 124 -10.34 9.99 17.37
CA ARG A 124 -9.80 10.05 16.02
C ARG A 124 -8.38 9.51 16.02
N PHE A 125 -8.08 8.60 15.10
CA PHE A 125 -6.84 7.81 15.11
C PHE A 125 -5.97 8.13 13.90
N VAL A 126 -4.72 8.48 14.16
CA VAL A 126 -3.63 8.49 13.17
C VAL A 126 -2.78 7.28 13.46
N LEU A 127 -2.67 6.34 12.51
CA LEU A 127 -1.96 5.09 12.69
C LEU A 127 -0.64 5.13 11.91
N LEU A 128 0.44 4.69 12.56
CA LEU A 128 1.74 4.45 11.93
C LEU A 128 2.02 2.95 12.02
N GLY A 129 2.27 2.31 10.90
CA GLY A 129 2.46 0.87 10.87
C GLY A 129 3.72 0.42 10.13
N ASN A 130 4.29 -0.65 10.65
CA ASN A 130 5.41 -1.38 10.08
C ASN A 130 5.33 -2.82 10.57
N HIS A 131 5.76 -3.80 9.78
CA HIS A 131 5.85 -5.17 10.26
C HIS A 131 7.17 -5.44 10.99
N ARG A 132 7.26 -6.57 11.67
CA ARG A 132 8.38 -6.93 12.55
C ARG A 132 8.99 -8.29 12.22
N ASP A 133 8.19 -9.18 11.65
CA ASP A 133 8.69 -10.47 11.16
C ASP A 133 9.55 -10.29 9.91
N ALA A 134 10.46 -11.21 9.68
CA ALA A 134 11.40 -11.18 8.55
C ALA A 134 11.72 -12.61 8.08
N TRP A 135 11.97 -12.79 6.78
CA TRP A 135 12.40 -14.09 6.26
C TRP A 135 13.77 -14.53 6.78
N THR A 136 14.64 -13.57 7.09
CA THR A 136 16.00 -13.84 7.57
C THR A 136 16.42 -12.84 8.63
N TYR A 137 17.50 -12.07 8.42
CA TYR A 137 17.96 -11.03 9.35
C TYR A 137 17.21 -9.71 9.20
N GLY A 138 16.69 -9.42 8.01
CA GLY A 138 15.76 -8.34 7.77
C GLY A 138 16.28 -6.93 8.04
N ALA A 139 17.55 -6.62 7.71
CA ALA A 139 18.11 -5.30 8.01
C ALA A 139 17.43 -4.18 7.21
N VAL A 140 17.01 -4.46 5.99
CA VAL A 140 16.11 -3.61 5.19
C VAL A 140 14.67 -3.94 5.52
N ASP A 141 14.30 -5.19 5.34
CA ASP A 141 12.96 -5.72 5.36
C ASP A 141 12.73 -6.65 6.58
N PRO A 142 12.06 -6.11 7.65
CA PRO A 142 11.46 -4.78 7.82
C PRO A 142 12.22 -3.84 8.77
N ASN A 143 13.41 -4.20 9.28
CA ASN A 143 14.03 -3.51 10.42
C ASN A 143 14.39 -2.06 10.12
N SER A 144 14.56 -1.66 8.85
CA SER A 144 14.73 -0.25 8.51
C SER A 144 13.49 0.57 8.87
N GLY A 145 12.28 0.07 8.57
CA GLY A 145 11.02 0.67 8.97
C GLY A 145 10.76 0.58 10.47
N THR A 146 11.05 -0.58 11.09
CA THR A 146 10.95 -0.76 12.54
C THR A 146 11.80 0.26 13.30
N THR A 147 13.03 0.51 12.83
CA THR A 147 13.92 1.53 13.42
C THR A 147 13.33 2.92 13.32
N ALA A 148 12.75 3.28 12.16
CA ALA A 148 12.08 4.56 11.98
C ALA A 148 10.87 4.71 12.91
N LEU A 149 10.03 3.66 13.03
CA LEU A 149 8.86 3.64 13.93
C LEU A 149 9.25 3.89 15.39
N LEU A 150 10.29 3.19 15.86
CA LEU A 150 10.80 3.31 17.23
C LEU A 150 11.41 4.69 17.49
N ASP A 151 12.12 5.28 16.51
CA ASP A 151 12.70 6.64 16.68
C ASP A 151 11.60 7.71 16.70
N ILE A 152 10.52 7.58 15.92
CA ILE A 152 9.36 8.47 16.01
C ILE A 152 8.72 8.36 17.39
N ALA A 153 8.49 7.15 17.88
CA ALA A 153 7.91 6.93 19.22
C ALA A 153 8.76 7.56 20.31
N ARG A 154 10.09 7.41 20.24
CA ARG A 154 11.04 8.04 21.15
C ARG A 154 10.99 9.57 21.08
N ARG A 155 10.94 10.16 19.89
CA ARG A 155 10.85 11.61 19.70
C ARG A 155 9.54 12.17 20.24
N TYR A 156 8.42 11.48 20.02
CA TYR A 156 7.13 11.91 20.57
C TYR A 156 7.09 11.80 22.10
N ALA A 157 7.69 10.75 22.67
CA ALA A 157 7.85 10.65 24.11
C ALA A 157 8.65 11.84 24.69
N LEU A 158 9.71 12.30 24.01
CA LEU A 158 10.45 13.52 24.42
C LEU A 158 9.58 14.77 24.34
N LEU A 159 8.77 14.94 23.30
CA LEU A 159 7.83 16.06 23.21
C LEU A 159 6.80 16.02 24.35
N MET A 160 6.28 14.83 24.70
CA MET A 160 5.36 14.66 25.82
C MET A 160 6.01 15.06 27.17
N HIS A 161 7.29 14.73 27.38
CA HIS A 161 8.04 15.20 28.55
C HIS A 161 8.18 16.73 28.60
N LEU A 162 8.11 17.43 27.46
CA LEU A 162 8.09 18.87 27.35
C LEU A 162 6.68 19.48 27.46
N GLY A 163 5.66 18.65 27.73
CA GLY A 163 4.28 19.08 27.94
C GLY A 163 3.38 18.99 26.68
N TRP A 164 3.89 18.47 25.56
CA TRP A 164 3.06 18.26 24.39
C TRP A 164 2.10 17.08 24.55
N ASN A 165 0.86 17.27 24.13
CA ASN A 165 -0.13 16.18 23.98
C ASN A 165 -0.81 16.37 22.62
N PRO A 166 -0.95 15.32 21.80
CA PRO A 166 -1.57 15.45 20.49
C PRO A 166 -3.06 15.77 20.61
N ARG A 167 -3.61 16.48 19.63
CA ARG A 167 -5.05 16.70 19.51
C ARG A 167 -5.78 15.37 19.30
N ARG A 168 -5.32 14.53 18.34
CA ARG A 168 -5.86 13.22 18.00
C ARG A 168 -4.97 12.10 18.51
N THR A 169 -5.57 10.96 18.77
CA THR A 169 -4.84 9.77 19.20
C THR A 169 -3.89 9.27 18.12
N ILE A 170 -2.65 9.00 18.50
CA ILE A 170 -1.63 8.39 17.64
C ILE A 170 -1.45 6.94 18.08
N ILE A 171 -1.49 6.01 17.12
CA ILE A 171 -1.32 4.59 17.36
C ILE A 171 -0.13 4.09 16.54
N PHE A 172 0.88 3.59 17.23
CA PHE A 172 2.00 2.87 16.62
C PHE A 172 1.62 1.40 16.52
N CYS A 173 1.75 0.82 15.33
CA CYS A 173 1.40 -0.56 15.04
C CYS A 173 2.65 -1.30 14.56
N SER A 174 3.04 -2.35 15.27
CA SER A 174 4.09 -3.28 14.86
C SER A 174 3.43 -4.62 14.54
N TRP A 175 3.32 -4.90 13.25
CA TRP A 175 2.61 -6.06 12.74
C TRP A 175 3.47 -7.32 12.79
N ASP A 176 2.82 -8.46 12.86
CA ASP A 176 3.44 -9.78 12.82
C ASP A 176 2.87 -10.60 11.66
N ALA A 177 3.66 -11.50 11.11
CA ALA A 177 3.30 -12.38 10.00
C ALA A 177 2.84 -11.62 8.72
N GLU A 178 3.46 -10.49 8.43
CA GLU A 178 3.29 -9.77 7.16
C GLU A 178 3.79 -10.63 6.01
N GLU A 179 4.96 -11.19 6.13
CA GLU A 179 5.68 -11.99 5.14
C GLU A 179 4.90 -13.22 4.65
N PHE A 180 3.89 -13.65 5.40
CA PHE A 180 2.98 -14.73 5.05
C PHE A 180 1.68 -14.26 4.39
N GLY A 181 1.58 -12.96 4.04
CA GLY A 181 0.42 -12.35 3.39
C GLY A 181 -0.33 -11.39 4.32
N MET A 182 0.40 -10.49 5.00
CA MET A 182 -0.14 -9.42 5.87
C MET A 182 -1.16 -9.96 6.89
N ILE A 183 -0.86 -11.12 7.49
CA ILE A 183 -1.82 -11.80 8.37
C ILE A 183 -2.15 -10.91 9.57
N GLY A 184 -1.15 -10.39 10.28
CA GLY A 184 -1.37 -9.63 11.51
C GLY A 184 -2.20 -8.37 11.30
N SER A 185 -1.91 -7.59 10.28
CA SER A 185 -2.66 -6.36 9.98
C SER A 185 -4.05 -6.65 9.44
N THR A 186 -4.20 -7.66 8.57
CA THR A 186 -5.50 -8.04 7.98
C THR A 186 -6.48 -8.48 9.06
N GLU A 187 -6.09 -9.44 9.91
CA GLU A 187 -6.96 -9.95 10.98
C GLU A 187 -7.34 -8.85 11.99
N TRP A 188 -6.39 -7.93 12.27
CA TRP A 188 -6.68 -6.81 13.15
C TRP A 188 -7.64 -5.80 12.52
N VAL A 189 -7.50 -5.51 11.24
CA VAL A 189 -8.43 -4.62 10.50
C VAL A 189 -9.81 -5.24 10.44
N GLU A 190 -9.94 -6.51 10.13
CA GLU A 190 -11.23 -7.23 10.11
C GLU A 190 -11.91 -7.22 11.48
N GLN A 191 -11.15 -7.45 12.55
CA GLN A 191 -11.66 -7.38 13.92
C GLN A 191 -12.17 -5.99 14.31
N ASN A 192 -11.53 -4.93 13.79
CA ASN A 192 -11.80 -3.55 14.19
C ASN A 192 -12.50 -2.72 13.08
N LEU A 193 -13.05 -3.35 12.05
CA LEU A 193 -13.51 -2.70 10.82
C LEU A 193 -14.48 -1.53 11.08
N VAL A 194 -15.47 -1.70 11.96
CA VAL A 194 -16.44 -0.65 12.30
C VAL A 194 -15.77 0.55 12.97
N SER A 195 -14.87 0.29 13.90
CA SER A 195 -14.12 1.33 14.61
C SER A 195 -13.17 2.07 13.66
N LEU A 196 -12.42 1.34 12.83
CA LEU A 196 -11.50 1.92 11.85
C LEU A 196 -12.24 2.74 10.79
N GLY A 197 -13.32 2.21 10.25
CA GLY A 197 -14.15 2.91 9.27
C GLY A 197 -14.68 4.25 9.78
N SER A 198 -15.05 4.34 11.06
CA SER A 198 -15.64 5.55 11.65
C SER A 198 -14.63 6.50 12.30
N LYS A 199 -13.43 6.06 12.67
CA LYS A 199 -12.51 6.83 13.51
C LYS A 199 -11.11 7.05 12.94
N SER A 200 -10.66 6.22 11.99
CA SER A 200 -9.30 6.36 11.45
C SER A 200 -9.19 7.54 10.50
N VAL A 201 -8.29 8.44 10.79
CA VAL A 201 -7.95 9.59 9.94
C VAL A 201 -7.11 9.13 8.75
N ALA A 202 -6.00 8.45 9.03
CA ALA A 202 -5.10 7.89 8.03
C ALA A 202 -4.29 6.74 8.61
N TYR A 203 -3.81 5.87 7.73
CA TYR A 203 -2.80 4.86 8.00
C TYR A 203 -1.51 5.21 7.24
N LEU A 204 -0.42 5.35 7.97
CA LEU A 204 0.88 5.72 7.45
C LEU A 204 1.81 4.52 7.53
N ASN A 205 2.06 3.89 6.40
CA ASN A 205 2.91 2.71 6.27
C ASN A 205 4.36 3.10 6.01
N VAL A 206 5.27 2.36 6.59
CA VAL A 206 6.66 2.28 6.18
C VAL A 206 7.10 0.85 6.42
N ASP A 207 7.20 0.10 5.35
CA ASP A 207 7.69 -1.27 5.34
C ASP A 207 9.24 -1.27 5.34
N CYS A 208 9.83 -1.30 4.15
CA CYS A 208 11.26 -1.15 3.92
C CYS A 208 11.64 0.33 3.84
N ALA A 209 11.95 0.99 4.97
CA ALA A 209 12.26 2.42 4.97
C ALA A 209 13.42 2.79 4.04
N VAL A 210 14.45 1.94 3.96
CA VAL A 210 15.67 2.21 3.17
C VAL A 210 16.16 0.96 2.46
N GLN A 211 15.92 0.92 1.15
CA GLN A 211 16.40 -0.10 0.22
C GLN A 211 17.61 0.40 -0.60
N GLY A 212 17.81 1.71 -0.66
CA GLY A 212 18.85 2.35 -1.46
C GLY A 212 18.60 3.84 -1.66
N PRO A 213 19.24 4.49 -2.65
CA PRO A 213 19.07 5.91 -2.92
C PRO A 213 17.77 6.21 -3.67
N GLY A 214 17.27 7.45 -3.51
CA GLY A 214 16.07 7.98 -4.14
C GLY A 214 14.82 7.79 -3.29
N PHE A 215 13.95 8.81 -3.27
CA PHE A 215 12.73 8.81 -2.50
C PHE A 215 11.52 8.43 -3.37
N PHE A 216 10.75 7.45 -2.94
CA PHE A 216 9.61 6.88 -3.65
C PHE A 216 8.38 6.79 -2.74
N PRO A 217 7.58 7.85 -2.67
CA PRO A 217 6.37 7.85 -1.89
C PRO A 217 5.16 7.34 -2.70
N SER A 218 4.26 6.68 -2.01
CA SER A 218 2.94 6.30 -2.49
C SER A 218 1.86 6.86 -1.56
N THR A 219 0.79 7.42 -2.11
CA THR A 219 -0.30 7.98 -1.31
C THR A 219 -1.66 7.80 -1.97
N THR A 220 -2.73 7.89 -1.18
CA THR A 220 -4.05 8.26 -1.69
C THR A 220 -4.07 9.75 -2.01
N PRO A 221 -4.70 10.20 -3.13
CA PRO A 221 -4.46 11.53 -3.71
C PRO A 221 -4.73 12.74 -2.81
N GLN A 222 -5.66 12.64 -1.85
CA GLN A 222 -5.95 13.74 -0.92
C GLN A 222 -4.78 14.08 0.02
N LEU A 223 -3.77 13.21 0.12
CA LEU A 223 -2.57 13.41 0.95
C LEU A 223 -1.36 13.98 0.17
N ASP A 224 -1.42 14.07 -1.16
CA ASP A 224 -0.32 14.50 -2.03
C ASP A 224 0.24 15.88 -1.64
N ASN A 225 -0.64 16.83 -1.38
CA ASN A 225 -0.23 18.19 -1.01
C ASN A 225 0.48 18.21 0.35
N LEU A 226 -0.04 17.48 1.33
CA LEU A 226 0.58 17.38 2.65
C LEU A 226 1.97 16.77 2.54
N LEU A 227 2.12 15.67 1.80
CA LEU A 227 3.43 15.05 1.54
C LEU A 227 4.40 16.05 0.90
N SER A 228 3.96 16.77 -0.14
CA SER A 228 4.77 17.77 -0.82
C SER A 228 5.21 18.91 0.11
N GLU A 229 4.34 19.37 1.01
CA GLU A 229 4.68 20.39 2.01
C GLU A 229 5.72 19.89 3.01
N ILE A 230 5.61 18.65 3.45
CA ILE A 230 6.51 18.06 4.44
C ILE A 230 7.89 17.80 3.84
N THR A 231 7.98 17.31 2.61
CA THR A 231 9.27 17.06 1.95
C THR A 231 10.09 18.34 1.73
N LYS A 232 9.45 19.52 1.71
CA LYS A 232 10.12 20.83 1.71
C LYS A 232 10.76 21.20 3.05
N LYS A 233 10.42 20.51 4.15
CA LYS A 233 10.92 20.77 5.50
C LYS A 233 12.00 19.76 5.93
N VAL A 234 12.22 18.73 5.14
CA VAL A 234 13.22 17.69 5.39
C VAL A 234 14.39 17.90 4.45
N ASN A 235 15.60 17.89 4.99
CA ASN A 235 16.83 17.98 4.20
C ASN A 235 17.05 16.66 3.42
N ASP A 236 17.61 16.78 2.20
CA ASP A 236 18.00 15.61 1.42
C ASP A 236 19.20 14.91 2.10
N PRO A 237 19.15 13.58 2.29
CA PRO A 237 20.21 12.86 2.98
C PRO A 237 21.49 12.70 2.14
N ASP A 238 21.37 12.77 0.81
CA ASP A 238 22.46 12.50 -0.13
C ASP A 238 23.09 13.80 -0.68
N ARG A 239 22.49 14.99 -0.39
CA ARG A 239 22.98 16.27 -0.89
C ARG A 239 22.74 17.39 0.10
N GLU A 240 23.83 17.96 0.60
CA GLU A 240 23.80 19.09 1.52
C GLU A 240 23.19 20.36 0.87
N GLY A 241 22.43 21.12 1.66
CA GLY A 241 21.89 22.44 1.29
C GLY A 241 20.66 22.40 0.38
N VAL A 242 20.09 21.22 0.10
CA VAL A 242 18.83 21.07 -0.64
C VAL A 242 17.79 20.31 0.20
N THR A 243 16.53 20.61 -0.03
CA THR A 243 15.42 19.86 0.57
C THR A 243 15.18 18.55 -0.17
N LEU A 244 14.57 17.58 0.53
CA LEU A 244 14.10 16.34 -0.08
C LEU A 244 13.18 16.61 -1.28
N TYR A 245 12.29 17.62 -1.17
CA TYR A 245 11.40 18.02 -2.26
C TYR A 245 12.16 18.45 -3.52
N GLU A 246 13.18 19.31 -3.36
CA GLU A 246 13.98 19.82 -4.49
C GLU A 246 14.74 18.67 -5.18
N ARG A 247 15.34 17.79 -4.39
CA ARG A 247 16.06 16.62 -4.91
C ARG A 247 15.12 15.65 -5.64
N TRP A 248 14.03 15.28 -4.98
CA TRP A 248 13.03 14.36 -5.51
C TRP A 248 12.42 14.85 -6.82
N THR A 249 11.98 16.13 -6.87
CA THR A 249 11.38 16.70 -8.08
C THR A 249 12.40 16.88 -9.20
N SER A 250 13.63 17.31 -8.91
CA SER A 250 14.67 17.47 -9.94
C SER A 250 15.09 16.12 -10.55
N THR A 251 15.17 15.06 -9.75
CA THR A 251 15.55 13.73 -10.22
C THR A 251 14.47 13.09 -11.09
N ASN A 252 13.19 13.35 -10.79
CA ASN A 252 12.07 12.72 -11.47
C ASN A 252 11.43 13.59 -12.57
N GLY A 253 11.94 14.81 -12.82
CA GLY A 253 11.33 15.75 -13.73
C GLY A 253 9.97 16.27 -13.29
N GLY A 254 9.74 16.35 -11.99
CA GLY A 254 8.50 16.78 -11.33
C GLY A 254 8.11 15.91 -10.13
N ILE A 255 6.95 16.20 -9.57
CA ILE A 255 6.37 15.38 -8.50
C ILE A 255 5.92 14.04 -9.10
N LYS A 256 6.42 12.94 -8.55
CA LYS A 256 6.00 11.58 -8.88
C LYS A 256 5.59 10.84 -7.62
N ILE A 257 4.29 10.73 -7.39
CA ILE A 257 3.69 9.97 -6.31
C ILE A 257 3.05 8.72 -6.92
N GLN A 258 3.37 7.57 -6.35
CA GLN A 258 2.77 6.30 -6.76
C GLN A 258 1.40 6.13 -6.11
N ARG A 259 0.61 5.19 -6.62
CA ARG A 259 -0.71 4.86 -6.07
C ARG A 259 -0.69 3.47 -5.43
N LEU A 260 -1.41 3.35 -4.33
CA LEU A 260 -1.46 2.17 -3.47
C LEU A 260 -2.45 1.13 -4.03
N SER A 261 -2.15 0.61 -5.21
CA SER A 261 -2.99 -0.39 -5.89
C SER A 261 -2.57 -1.82 -5.62
N GLY A 262 -1.30 -2.04 -5.22
CA GLY A 262 -0.76 -3.34 -4.86
C GLY A 262 -1.32 -3.89 -3.55
N VAL A 263 -0.98 -5.14 -3.27
CA VAL A 263 -1.23 -5.82 -1.99
C VAL A 263 0.10 -6.31 -1.44
N ASP A 264 1.06 -5.43 -1.44
CA ASP A 264 2.48 -5.67 -1.22
C ASP A 264 2.99 -5.16 0.14
N SER A 265 2.10 -4.65 1.01
CA SER A 265 2.39 -4.32 2.40
C SER A 265 1.12 -4.04 3.21
N ASP A 266 1.26 -3.80 4.50
CA ASP A 266 0.20 -3.63 5.51
C ASP A 266 -0.77 -2.46 5.28
N PHE A 267 -0.53 -1.57 4.30
CA PHE A 267 -1.52 -0.57 3.90
C PHE A 267 -2.76 -1.20 3.21
N ALA A 268 -2.61 -2.39 2.63
CA ALA A 268 -3.65 -3.02 1.84
C ALA A 268 -4.96 -3.27 2.61
N PRO A 269 -4.98 -3.87 3.82
CA PRO A 269 -6.22 -4.03 4.57
C PRO A 269 -6.84 -2.70 4.98
N PHE A 270 -6.05 -1.67 5.26
CA PHE A 270 -6.57 -0.35 5.62
C PHE A 270 -7.24 0.35 4.44
N LEU A 271 -6.59 0.39 3.29
CA LEU A 271 -7.11 1.08 2.11
C LEU A 271 -8.17 0.23 1.40
N HIS A 272 -7.82 -1.00 0.99
CA HIS A 272 -8.65 -1.77 0.09
C HIS A 272 -9.89 -2.38 0.76
N HIS A 273 -9.83 -2.62 2.08
CA HIS A 273 -10.94 -3.22 2.83
C HIS A 273 -11.69 -2.19 3.70
N ALA A 274 -10.97 -1.34 4.42
CA ALA A 274 -11.56 -0.37 5.35
C ALA A 274 -11.72 1.05 4.78
N GLY A 275 -11.14 1.39 3.62
CA GLY A 275 -11.23 2.70 2.99
C GLY A 275 -10.52 3.81 3.79
N VAL A 276 -9.46 3.48 4.49
CA VAL A 276 -8.67 4.44 5.25
C VAL A 276 -7.64 5.10 4.34
N PRO A 277 -7.58 6.47 4.27
CA PRO A 277 -6.53 7.17 3.54
C PRO A 277 -5.15 6.65 3.95
N SER A 278 -4.31 6.32 2.99
CA SER A 278 -3.05 5.64 3.28
C SER A 278 -1.85 6.27 2.58
N VAL A 279 -0.69 6.10 3.19
CA VAL A 279 0.63 6.49 2.66
C VAL A 279 1.55 5.29 2.80
N ASP A 280 2.48 5.13 1.85
CA ASP A 280 3.64 4.25 1.99
C ASP A 280 4.90 4.97 1.53
N LEU A 281 6.00 4.88 2.29
CA LEU A 281 7.21 5.67 2.09
C LEU A 281 8.45 4.80 2.11
N TYR A 282 9.35 4.97 1.13
CA TYR A 282 10.63 4.31 1.12
C TYR A 282 11.70 5.04 0.32
N TYR A 283 12.97 4.77 0.64
CA TYR A 283 14.13 5.09 -0.16
C TYR A 283 14.63 3.87 -0.92
N GLY A 284 14.92 4.03 -2.20
CA GLY A 284 15.28 2.92 -3.11
C GLY A 284 14.05 2.17 -3.60
N ARG A 285 14.19 1.44 -4.70
CA ARG A 285 13.11 0.61 -5.27
C ARG A 285 13.41 -0.87 -5.20
N ASP A 286 14.65 -1.21 -5.48
CA ASP A 286 15.12 -2.58 -5.55
C ASP A 286 16.44 -2.66 -4.82
N PHE A 287 16.63 -3.73 -4.09
CA PHE A 287 17.90 -4.04 -3.48
C PHE A 287 18.25 -5.51 -3.72
N PRO A 288 19.52 -5.81 -4.00
CA PRO A 288 19.91 -7.11 -4.54
C PRO A 288 19.88 -8.25 -3.51
N VAL A 289 19.59 -7.93 -2.25
CA VAL A 289 19.59 -8.89 -1.14
C VAL A 289 18.21 -9.16 -0.58
N TYR A 290 17.15 -8.67 -1.26
CA TYR A 290 15.75 -8.84 -0.86
C TYR A 290 15.43 -10.29 -0.51
N HIS A 291 14.84 -10.50 0.67
CA HIS A 291 14.42 -11.80 1.21
C HIS A 291 15.52 -12.87 1.30
N THR A 292 16.81 -12.46 1.22
CA THR A 292 17.96 -13.36 1.34
C THR A 292 18.64 -13.22 2.68
N ALA A 293 19.51 -14.18 3.03
CA ALA A 293 20.36 -14.09 4.20
C ALA A 293 21.45 -12.98 4.10
N PHE A 294 21.54 -12.30 2.96
CA PHE A 294 22.40 -11.13 2.78
C PHE A 294 21.73 -9.81 3.17
N ASP A 295 20.41 -9.81 3.41
CA ASP A 295 19.72 -8.66 4.04
C ASP A 295 20.10 -8.58 5.52
N SER A 296 21.28 -8.06 5.77
CA SER A 296 21.97 -8.06 7.06
C SER A 296 22.41 -6.65 7.45
N TYR A 297 22.71 -6.47 8.74
CA TYR A 297 23.30 -5.23 9.23
C TYR A 297 24.59 -4.84 8.47
N ASP A 298 25.45 -5.82 8.15
CA ASP A 298 26.65 -5.56 7.39
C ASP A 298 26.36 -5.02 5.99
N TRP A 299 25.32 -5.52 5.33
CA TRP A 299 24.88 -4.97 4.06
C TRP A 299 24.37 -3.51 4.22
N MET A 300 23.57 -3.26 5.25
CA MET A 300 23.03 -1.92 5.50
C MET A 300 24.13 -0.88 5.72
N VAL A 301 25.11 -1.16 6.59
CA VAL A 301 26.16 -0.20 6.93
C VAL A 301 27.24 -0.04 5.86
N ASN A 302 27.37 -0.99 4.95
CA ASN A 302 28.33 -0.88 3.86
C ASN A 302 27.70 -0.36 2.57
N PHE A 303 26.40 -0.56 2.35
CA PHE A 303 25.77 -0.37 1.05
C PHE A 303 24.43 0.35 1.09
N GLY A 304 23.52 -0.05 1.97
CA GLY A 304 22.16 0.47 2.02
C GLY A 304 22.12 1.93 2.48
N ASP A 305 22.62 2.20 3.68
CA ASP A 305 22.68 3.54 4.27
C ASP A 305 23.80 3.63 5.33
N PRO A 306 25.06 3.76 4.92
CA PRO A 306 26.23 3.67 5.81
C PRO A 306 26.20 4.63 7.01
N LEU A 307 25.57 5.78 6.88
CA LEU A 307 25.48 6.80 7.92
C LEU A 307 24.07 6.96 8.49
N PHE A 308 23.12 6.10 8.10
CA PHE A 308 21.71 6.14 8.49
C PHE A 308 21.00 7.48 8.20
N GLN A 309 21.50 8.26 7.23
CA GLN A 309 20.93 9.57 6.90
C GLN A 309 19.60 9.46 6.17
N ARG A 310 19.44 8.41 5.34
CA ARG A 310 18.15 8.12 4.68
C ARG A 310 17.10 7.65 5.68
N HIS A 311 17.50 6.84 6.69
CA HIS A 311 16.64 6.49 7.82
C HIS A 311 16.16 7.75 8.56
N VAL A 312 17.05 8.71 8.84
CA VAL A 312 16.68 9.97 9.48
C VAL A 312 15.71 10.77 8.62
N ALA A 313 15.91 10.81 7.29
CA ALA A 313 15.04 11.54 6.39
C ALA A 313 13.63 10.92 6.32
N VAL A 314 13.51 9.60 6.13
CA VAL A 314 12.21 8.89 6.13
C VAL A 314 11.51 9.06 7.48
N THR A 315 12.22 8.87 8.60
CA THR A 315 11.70 9.10 9.96
C THR A 315 11.14 10.51 10.10
N GLY A 316 11.87 11.52 9.56
CA GLY A 316 11.43 12.91 9.54
C GLY A 316 10.14 13.13 8.76
N VAL A 317 10.05 12.59 7.53
CA VAL A 317 8.84 12.70 6.70
C VAL A 317 7.67 11.99 7.37
N TRP A 318 7.85 10.76 7.81
CA TRP A 318 6.80 9.94 8.42
C TRP A 318 6.27 10.56 9.73
N GLY A 319 7.19 10.97 10.64
CA GLY A 319 6.81 11.64 11.88
C GLY A 319 6.11 12.97 11.64
N LEU A 320 6.57 13.80 10.70
CA LEU A 320 5.91 15.06 10.39
C LEU A 320 4.53 14.87 9.75
N LEU A 321 4.34 13.85 8.91
CA LEU A 321 3.01 13.49 8.39
C LEU A 321 2.05 13.15 9.54
N ALA A 322 2.48 12.26 10.43
CA ALA A 322 1.68 11.85 11.58
C ALA A 322 1.36 13.05 12.51
N LEU A 323 2.36 13.90 12.78
CA LEU A 323 2.20 15.08 13.61
C LEU A 323 1.17 16.04 13.03
N ARG A 324 1.25 16.36 11.72
CA ARG A 324 0.31 17.26 11.05
C ARG A 324 -1.12 16.70 11.06
N LEU A 325 -1.29 15.41 10.80
CA LEU A 325 -2.60 14.73 10.85
C LEU A 325 -3.15 14.66 12.28
N ALA A 326 -2.28 14.56 13.28
CA ALA A 326 -2.69 14.54 14.67
C ALA A 326 -2.99 15.93 15.25
N GLU A 327 -2.33 17.02 14.76
CA GLU A 327 -2.39 18.34 15.36
C GLU A 327 -3.26 19.36 14.61
N ASP A 328 -3.25 19.33 13.26
CA ASP A 328 -3.94 20.35 12.49
C ASP A 328 -5.44 20.40 12.88
N PRO A 329 -5.97 21.56 13.27
CA PRO A 329 -7.39 21.69 13.65
C PRO A 329 -8.35 21.28 12.54
N ILE A 330 -7.93 21.46 11.28
CA ILE A 330 -8.63 20.98 10.09
C ILE A 330 -7.69 20.06 9.35
N LEU A 331 -8.16 18.85 9.06
CA LEU A 331 -7.40 17.84 8.34
C LEU A 331 -6.87 18.38 7.00
N PRO A 332 -5.58 18.20 6.71
CA PRO A 332 -4.94 18.74 5.51
C PRO A 332 -5.20 17.88 4.27
N PHE A 333 -6.46 17.44 4.09
CA PHE A 333 -6.89 16.64 2.95
C PHE A 333 -7.34 17.50 1.78
N ASN A 334 -6.90 17.15 0.56
CA ASN A 334 -7.27 17.87 -0.66
C ASN A 334 -7.91 16.94 -1.70
N TYR A 335 -9.22 16.83 -1.66
CA TYR A 335 -9.98 16.02 -2.63
C TYR A 335 -10.08 16.63 -4.03
N VAL A 336 -9.63 17.88 -4.23
CA VAL A 336 -9.49 18.46 -5.58
C VAL A 336 -8.41 17.69 -6.37
N GLN A 337 -7.34 17.25 -5.71
CA GLN A 337 -6.32 16.39 -6.33
C GLN A 337 -6.91 15.03 -6.69
N TYR A 338 -7.72 14.45 -5.81
CA TYR A 338 -8.39 13.17 -6.10
C TYR A 338 -9.28 13.26 -7.36
N ALA A 339 -10.08 14.32 -7.45
CA ALA A 339 -10.91 14.55 -8.63
C ALA A 339 -10.09 14.78 -9.90
N ALA A 340 -8.92 15.41 -9.81
CA ALA A 340 -8.00 15.59 -10.94
C ALA A 340 -7.45 14.24 -11.42
N GLU A 341 -7.00 13.37 -10.52
CA GLU A 341 -6.56 12.01 -10.84
C GLU A 341 -7.65 11.20 -11.53
N LEU A 342 -8.87 11.23 -11.02
CA LEU A 342 -10.01 10.51 -11.62
C LEU A 342 -10.34 11.02 -13.04
N LYS A 343 -10.13 12.31 -13.31
CA LYS A 343 -10.25 12.86 -14.67
C LYS A 343 -9.18 12.31 -15.60
N ASP A 344 -7.96 12.22 -15.14
CA ASP A 344 -6.85 11.62 -15.91
C ASP A 344 -7.09 10.13 -16.16
N TYR A 345 -7.56 9.37 -15.17
CA TYR A 345 -7.95 7.97 -15.34
C TYR A 345 -9.07 7.81 -16.37
N THR A 346 -10.08 8.68 -16.30
CA THR A 346 -11.19 8.67 -17.27
C THR A 346 -10.69 8.94 -18.70
N ARG A 347 -9.73 9.85 -18.87
CA ARG A 347 -9.10 10.14 -20.16
C ARG A 347 -8.32 8.94 -20.70
N ILE A 348 -7.55 8.24 -19.85
CA ILE A 348 -6.82 7.02 -20.22
C ILE A 348 -7.80 5.92 -20.64
N LEU A 349 -8.88 5.70 -19.88
CA LEU A 349 -9.93 4.75 -20.24
C LEU A 349 -10.63 5.12 -21.54
N SER A 350 -10.84 6.41 -21.81
CA SER A 350 -11.44 6.86 -23.07
C SER A 350 -10.61 6.47 -24.29
N ASN A 351 -9.30 6.61 -24.19
CA ASN A 351 -8.38 6.18 -25.25
C ASN A 351 -8.38 4.64 -25.43
N LEU A 352 -8.40 3.92 -24.31
CA LEU A 352 -8.41 2.44 -24.33
C LEU A 352 -9.72 1.86 -24.94
N LEU A 353 -10.84 2.56 -24.74
CA LEU A 353 -12.16 2.13 -25.20
C LEU A 353 -12.60 2.81 -26.50
N GLU A 354 -11.68 3.50 -27.19
CA GLU A 354 -11.97 4.17 -28.45
C GLU A 354 -12.53 3.19 -29.50
N GLY A 355 -13.60 3.61 -30.18
CA GLY A 355 -14.29 2.76 -31.16
C GLY A 355 -15.30 1.76 -30.56
N SER A 356 -15.40 1.65 -29.22
CA SER A 356 -16.42 0.83 -28.56
C SER A 356 -17.74 1.59 -28.36
N SER A 357 -18.82 0.86 -28.09
CA SER A 357 -20.13 1.46 -27.73
C SER A 357 -20.26 1.78 -26.22
N ILE A 358 -19.17 1.66 -25.45
CA ILE A 358 -19.16 1.83 -23.99
C ILE A 358 -19.20 3.31 -23.65
N SER A 359 -20.05 3.69 -22.67
CA SER A 359 -20.18 5.06 -22.21
C SER A 359 -19.47 5.31 -20.90
N LEU A 360 -18.53 6.27 -20.89
CA LEU A 360 -17.86 6.77 -19.68
C LEU A 360 -18.62 7.93 -19.01
N ARG A 361 -19.78 8.34 -19.54
CA ARG A 361 -20.58 9.44 -18.95
C ARG A 361 -20.89 9.28 -17.46
N PRO A 362 -21.19 8.08 -16.92
CA PRO A 362 -21.43 7.91 -15.49
C PRO A 362 -20.21 8.32 -14.64
N ILE A 363 -18.99 7.87 -15.00
CA ILE A 363 -17.77 8.24 -14.27
C ILE A 363 -17.48 9.73 -14.41
N THR A 364 -17.60 10.29 -15.62
CA THR A 364 -17.35 11.72 -15.86
C THR A 364 -18.28 12.59 -15.00
N ALA A 365 -19.58 12.29 -14.99
CA ALA A 365 -20.55 13.02 -14.18
C ALA A 365 -20.27 12.91 -12.67
N ALA A 366 -19.98 11.71 -12.18
CA ALA A 366 -19.64 11.48 -10.77
C ALA A 366 -18.33 12.19 -10.37
N THR A 367 -17.33 12.21 -11.25
CA THR A 367 -16.06 12.90 -11.03
C THR A 367 -16.24 14.43 -11.01
N ASP A 368 -17.10 14.97 -11.87
CA ASP A 368 -17.42 16.41 -11.86
C ASP A 368 -18.18 16.81 -10.59
N GLU A 369 -19.08 15.95 -10.10
CA GLU A 369 -19.76 16.14 -8.82
C GLU A 369 -18.77 16.12 -7.66
N LEU A 370 -17.85 15.15 -7.61
CA LEU A 370 -16.80 15.10 -6.61
C LEU A 370 -15.91 16.35 -6.66
N ALA A 371 -15.53 16.82 -7.86
CA ALA A 371 -14.73 18.01 -8.05
C ALA A 371 -15.42 19.29 -7.52
N ALA A 372 -16.74 19.40 -7.70
CA ALA A 372 -17.51 20.50 -7.15
C ALA A 372 -17.56 20.45 -5.62
N ALA A 373 -17.92 19.29 -5.04
CA ALA A 373 -17.94 19.08 -3.59
C ALA A 373 -16.57 19.32 -2.95
N ALA A 374 -15.49 18.86 -3.59
CA ALA A 374 -14.12 19.07 -3.12
C ALA A 374 -13.72 20.55 -3.08
N LYS A 375 -14.11 21.34 -4.08
CA LYS A 375 -13.87 22.79 -4.11
C LYS A 375 -14.62 23.53 -2.99
N GLU A 376 -15.90 23.21 -2.81
CA GLU A 376 -16.73 23.79 -1.73
C GLU A 376 -16.11 23.48 -0.36
N THR A 377 -15.72 22.22 -0.13
CA THR A 377 -15.09 21.78 1.10
C THR A 377 -13.74 22.48 1.35
N LEU A 378 -12.94 22.69 0.29
CA LEU A 378 -11.67 23.41 0.39
C LEU A 378 -11.88 24.91 0.79
N GLU A 379 -12.90 25.57 0.21
CA GLU A 379 -13.22 26.96 0.57
C GLU A 379 -13.81 27.06 2.00
N GLU A 380 -14.61 26.09 2.44
CA GLU A 380 -15.07 25.99 3.83
C GLU A 380 -13.89 25.82 4.78
N ALA A 381 -12.93 24.93 4.45
CA ALA A 381 -11.72 24.71 5.23
C ALA A 381 -10.88 25.98 5.37
N LYS A 382 -10.74 26.78 4.31
CA LYS A 382 -10.03 28.08 4.37
C LYS A 382 -10.75 29.05 5.33
N LYS A 383 -12.06 29.22 5.20
CA LYS A 383 -12.85 30.10 6.06
C LYS A 383 -12.73 29.71 7.54
N LEU A 384 -12.82 28.40 7.84
CA LEU A 384 -12.69 27.89 9.21
C LEU A 384 -11.25 27.97 9.78
N LYS A 385 -10.22 28.04 8.92
CA LYS A 385 -8.85 28.31 9.35
C LYS A 385 -8.61 29.80 9.68
N GLU A 386 -9.29 30.71 8.97
CA GLU A 386 -9.24 32.15 9.19
C GLU A 386 -10.13 32.59 10.36
N ASP A 387 -11.11 31.76 10.76
CA ASP A 387 -11.96 32.02 11.91
C ASP A 387 -11.20 31.78 13.23
N GLU A 388 -10.83 32.87 13.90
CA GLU A 388 -10.11 32.86 15.19
C GLU A 388 -11.01 32.45 16.38
N ALA A 389 -12.31 32.19 16.15
CA ALA A 389 -13.21 31.77 17.22
C ALA A 389 -12.76 30.44 17.84
N ILE A 390 -12.67 30.44 19.18
CA ILE A 390 -12.21 29.29 19.98
C ILE A 390 -13.40 28.65 20.75
N ASP A 391 -14.62 29.11 20.49
CA ASP A 391 -15.82 28.60 21.17
C ASP A 391 -16.20 27.16 20.71
N GLU A 392 -17.11 26.54 21.47
CA GLU A 392 -17.61 25.19 21.20
C GLU A 392 -18.26 25.07 19.82
N HIS A 393 -18.90 26.14 19.34
CA HIS A 393 -19.56 26.14 18.04
C HIS A 393 -18.54 26.09 16.88
N ALA A 394 -17.46 26.83 16.98
CA ALA A 394 -16.35 26.79 16.03
C ALA A 394 -15.65 25.42 16.06
N ALA A 395 -15.44 24.86 17.25
CA ALA A 395 -14.89 23.51 17.40
C ALA A 395 -15.77 22.44 16.75
N LEU A 396 -17.09 22.52 16.93
CA LEU A 396 -18.06 21.60 16.32
C LEU A 396 -18.04 21.70 14.78
N LYS A 397 -18.01 22.93 14.21
CA LYS A 397 -17.91 23.12 12.76
C LYS A 397 -16.64 22.48 12.17
N ARG A 398 -15.48 22.68 12.82
CA ARG A 398 -14.21 22.06 12.42
C ARG A 398 -14.32 20.53 12.48
N ARG A 399 -14.94 20.00 13.54
CA ARG A 399 -15.16 18.57 13.70
C ARG A 399 -16.04 17.98 12.59
N ILE A 400 -17.18 18.63 12.29
CA ILE A 400 -18.08 18.20 11.20
C ILE A 400 -17.35 18.18 9.86
N LEU A 401 -16.55 19.22 9.56
CA LEU A 401 -15.75 19.26 8.34
C LEU A 401 -14.72 18.13 8.31
N ASN A 402 -14.02 17.90 9.41
CA ASN A 402 -13.01 16.82 9.51
C ASN A 402 -13.64 15.43 9.31
N ASP A 403 -14.84 15.20 9.85
CA ASP A 403 -15.56 13.94 9.66
C ASP A 403 -15.94 13.73 8.19
N ARG A 404 -16.42 14.77 7.49
CA ARG A 404 -16.70 14.73 6.05
C ARG A 404 -15.43 14.43 5.24
N LEU A 405 -14.33 15.10 5.53
CA LEU A 405 -13.03 14.87 4.88
C LEU A 405 -12.51 13.45 5.13
N MET A 406 -12.62 12.95 6.34
CA MET A 406 -12.18 11.62 6.72
C MET A 406 -13.03 10.53 6.07
N LEU A 407 -14.35 10.69 6.06
CA LEU A 407 -15.30 9.67 5.59
C LEU A 407 -15.42 9.58 4.07
N ALA A 408 -14.95 10.58 3.33
CA ALA A 408 -15.03 10.60 1.88
C ALA A 408 -14.30 9.42 1.22
N GLU A 409 -13.15 8.98 1.75
CA GLU A 409 -12.43 7.81 1.23
C GLU A 409 -13.27 6.52 1.34
N ARG A 410 -14.10 6.39 2.40
CA ARG A 410 -15.00 5.23 2.58
C ARG A 410 -16.07 5.17 1.50
N GLY A 411 -16.41 6.32 0.89
CA GLY A 411 -17.34 6.38 -0.24
C GLY A 411 -16.90 5.55 -1.44
N PHE A 412 -15.59 5.38 -1.63
CA PHE A 412 -15.04 4.57 -2.73
C PHE A 412 -15.17 3.06 -2.50
N LEU A 413 -15.59 2.60 -1.32
CA LEU A 413 -15.81 1.18 -1.06
C LEU A 413 -17.11 0.69 -1.69
N ASP A 414 -17.13 -0.53 -2.17
CA ASP A 414 -18.31 -1.26 -2.61
C ASP A 414 -18.47 -2.53 -1.77
N ALA A 415 -19.66 -2.77 -1.23
CA ALA A 415 -19.90 -3.87 -0.29
C ALA A 415 -19.63 -5.25 -0.90
N GLU A 416 -19.90 -5.41 -2.20
CA GLU A 416 -19.68 -6.67 -2.93
C GLU A 416 -18.19 -6.88 -3.28
N GLY A 417 -17.38 -5.83 -3.20
CA GLY A 417 -15.97 -5.86 -3.58
C GLY A 417 -15.74 -6.07 -5.07
N LEU A 418 -14.50 -6.36 -5.44
CA LEU A 418 -14.11 -6.63 -6.82
C LEU A 418 -14.54 -8.04 -7.26
N GLN A 419 -14.95 -8.18 -8.50
CA GLN A 419 -15.37 -9.48 -9.05
C GLN A 419 -14.26 -10.53 -8.92
N GLY A 420 -14.56 -11.63 -8.23
CA GLY A 420 -13.60 -12.70 -7.91
C GLY A 420 -12.64 -12.39 -6.75
N ARG A 421 -12.76 -11.20 -6.16
CA ARG A 421 -11.98 -10.76 -5.00
C ARG A 421 -12.85 -9.89 -4.08
N PRO A 422 -13.89 -10.46 -3.46
CA PRO A 422 -14.88 -9.70 -2.68
C PRO A 422 -14.29 -9.05 -1.43
N TRP A 423 -13.13 -9.48 -0.99
CA TRP A 423 -12.39 -8.88 0.10
C TRP A 423 -11.85 -7.48 -0.26
N SER A 424 -11.40 -7.28 -1.50
CA SER A 424 -10.94 -5.98 -2.00
C SER A 424 -12.16 -5.13 -2.39
N LYS A 425 -12.50 -4.15 -1.57
CA LYS A 425 -13.74 -3.36 -1.69
C LYS A 425 -13.56 -2.00 -2.35
N HIS A 426 -12.32 -1.50 -2.43
CA HIS A 426 -12.05 -0.18 -2.95
C HIS A 426 -12.10 -0.14 -4.48
N MET A 427 -12.97 0.71 -5.04
CA MET A 427 -13.28 0.74 -6.49
C MET A 427 -12.27 1.54 -7.33
N VAL A 428 -11.44 2.39 -6.69
CA VAL A 428 -10.43 3.19 -7.40
C VAL A 428 -9.07 2.53 -7.34
N TYR A 429 -8.65 2.02 -6.17
CA TYR A 429 -7.37 1.35 -5.95
C TYR A 429 -7.58 -0.07 -5.45
N GLY A 430 -6.82 -1.00 -5.98
CA GLY A 430 -6.92 -2.40 -5.60
C GLY A 430 -6.11 -3.30 -6.51
N PRO A 431 -5.88 -4.55 -6.09
CA PRO A 431 -5.02 -5.45 -6.83
C PRO A 431 -5.55 -5.70 -8.24
N ARG A 432 -4.63 -5.80 -9.19
CA ARG A 432 -4.92 -6.20 -10.57
C ARG A 432 -5.11 -7.72 -10.67
N ASN A 433 -5.82 -8.17 -11.68
CA ASN A 433 -5.70 -9.55 -12.17
C ASN A 433 -4.57 -9.61 -13.20
N ASP A 434 -3.97 -10.78 -13.35
CA ASP A 434 -3.10 -11.06 -14.47
C ASP A 434 -3.91 -10.93 -15.78
N GLY A 435 -3.57 -9.95 -16.60
CA GLY A 435 -4.29 -9.62 -17.82
C GLY A 435 -3.51 -8.67 -18.72
N GLU A 436 -3.99 -8.48 -19.96
CA GLU A 436 -3.31 -7.66 -20.98
C GLU A 436 -3.29 -6.15 -20.65
N VAL A 437 -4.21 -5.68 -19.78
CA VAL A 437 -4.34 -4.25 -19.43
C VAL A 437 -3.64 -3.96 -18.12
N GLU A 438 -2.49 -3.30 -18.19
CA GLU A 438 -1.66 -2.94 -17.05
C GLU A 438 -1.97 -1.50 -16.57
N LEU A 439 -3.08 -1.30 -15.86
CA LEU A 439 -3.42 -0.03 -15.20
C LEU A 439 -3.52 -0.21 -13.69
N ASP A 440 -2.90 0.70 -12.94
CA ASP A 440 -2.87 0.69 -11.47
C ASP A 440 -4.05 1.44 -10.83
N PHE A 441 -5.20 1.49 -11.52
CA PHE A 441 -6.41 2.18 -11.06
C PHE A 441 -7.65 1.55 -11.68
N LEU A 442 -8.80 1.76 -11.03
CA LEU A 442 -10.13 1.30 -11.44
C LEU A 442 -10.15 -0.22 -11.74
N PRO A 443 -9.71 -1.06 -10.78
CA PRO A 443 -9.43 -2.48 -10.99
C PRO A 443 -10.64 -3.27 -11.51
N GLY A 444 -11.87 -2.93 -11.12
CA GLY A 444 -13.09 -3.56 -11.63
C GLY A 444 -13.24 -3.40 -13.14
N ILE A 445 -13.02 -2.18 -13.65
CA ILE A 445 -13.13 -1.86 -15.07
C ILE A 445 -12.00 -2.51 -15.88
N THR A 446 -10.75 -2.38 -15.42
CA THR A 446 -9.59 -2.96 -16.10
C THR A 446 -9.66 -4.48 -16.18
N ASN A 447 -10.14 -5.14 -15.12
CA ASN A 447 -10.38 -6.57 -15.10
C ASN A 447 -11.50 -6.99 -16.07
N ALA A 448 -12.59 -6.22 -16.17
CA ALA A 448 -13.65 -6.48 -17.11
C ALA A 448 -13.18 -6.34 -18.57
N ILE A 449 -12.29 -5.39 -18.85
CA ILE A 449 -11.65 -5.23 -20.17
C ILE A 449 -10.74 -6.42 -20.50
N SER A 450 -9.91 -6.89 -19.57
CA SER A 450 -8.95 -7.98 -19.77
C SER A 450 -9.59 -9.35 -19.93
N ARG A 451 -10.70 -9.66 -19.23
CA ARG A 451 -11.36 -10.98 -19.24
C ARG A 451 -12.08 -11.34 -20.55
N SER A 452 -12.13 -10.47 -21.49
CA SER A 452 -13.16 -10.48 -22.53
C SER A 452 -12.77 -11.13 -23.84
N SER A 453 -11.92 -12.13 -23.85
CA SER A 453 -11.57 -12.91 -25.04
C SER A 453 -12.60 -14.01 -25.33
N GLY A 454 -13.91 -13.72 -25.49
CA GLY A 454 -14.78 -14.79 -25.94
C GLY A 454 -16.30 -14.73 -25.73
N SER A 455 -16.92 -13.67 -25.25
CA SER A 455 -18.38 -13.68 -25.11
C SER A 455 -19.06 -12.38 -25.55
N GLY A 456 -20.26 -12.48 -26.11
CA GLY A 456 -21.09 -11.36 -26.57
C GLY A 456 -21.58 -10.42 -25.46
N ASP A 457 -21.16 -10.62 -24.21
CA ASP A 457 -21.58 -9.87 -23.03
C ASP A 457 -20.49 -8.95 -22.46
N LYS A 458 -19.39 -8.78 -23.23
CA LYS A 458 -18.24 -7.95 -22.84
C LYS A 458 -18.62 -6.53 -22.46
N ASN A 459 -19.34 -5.85 -23.35
CA ASN A 459 -19.69 -4.44 -23.18
C ASN A 459 -20.61 -4.22 -21.98
N ALA A 460 -21.50 -5.18 -21.69
CA ALA A 460 -22.38 -5.13 -20.53
C ALA A 460 -21.59 -5.25 -19.22
N ALA A 461 -20.62 -6.17 -19.15
CA ALA A 461 -19.78 -6.32 -17.97
C ALA A 461 -18.91 -5.08 -17.70
N ILE A 462 -18.29 -4.50 -18.73
CA ILE A 462 -17.51 -3.26 -18.60
C ILE A 462 -18.43 -2.11 -18.18
N GLN A 463 -19.61 -1.97 -18.81
CA GLN A 463 -20.55 -0.91 -18.48
C GLN A 463 -21.09 -1.04 -17.04
N HIS A 464 -21.26 -2.26 -16.54
CA HIS A 464 -21.64 -2.54 -15.17
C HIS A 464 -20.55 -2.05 -14.17
N GLU A 465 -19.30 -2.39 -14.41
CA GLU A 465 -18.18 -1.94 -13.55
C GLU A 465 -17.99 -0.40 -13.61
N ILE A 466 -18.22 0.22 -14.77
CA ILE A 466 -18.25 1.69 -14.91
C ILE A 466 -19.35 2.29 -14.01
N TRP A 467 -20.52 1.68 -13.99
CA TRP A 467 -21.62 2.15 -13.14
C TRP A 467 -21.33 1.96 -11.65
N ARG A 468 -20.77 0.81 -11.22
CA ARG A 468 -20.37 0.55 -9.84
C ARG A 468 -19.34 1.57 -9.37
N THR A 469 -18.32 1.82 -10.18
CA THR A 469 -17.25 2.81 -9.91
C THR A 469 -17.83 4.22 -9.82
N ALA A 470 -18.72 4.61 -10.75
CA ALA A 470 -19.38 5.91 -10.71
C ALA A 470 -20.17 6.12 -9.42
N ARG A 471 -20.93 5.11 -8.96
CA ARG A 471 -21.66 5.17 -7.69
C ARG A 471 -20.71 5.31 -6.48
N ALA A 472 -19.57 4.65 -6.50
CA ALA A 472 -18.57 4.80 -5.45
C ALA A 472 -18.02 6.24 -5.41
N ILE A 473 -17.72 6.83 -6.55
CA ILE A 473 -17.29 8.24 -6.65
C ILE A 473 -18.39 9.19 -6.15
N GLN A 474 -19.66 8.93 -6.48
CA GLN A 474 -20.79 9.72 -5.99
C GLN A 474 -20.93 9.66 -4.47
N ARG A 475 -20.80 8.47 -3.86
CA ARG A 475 -20.79 8.35 -2.39
C ARG A 475 -19.70 9.19 -1.74
N ALA A 476 -18.51 9.22 -2.31
CA ALA A 476 -17.42 10.09 -1.83
C ALA A 476 -17.78 11.58 -1.95
N ALA A 477 -18.43 11.99 -3.05
CA ALA A 477 -18.91 13.36 -3.22
C ALA A 477 -19.99 13.73 -2.19
N HIS A 478 -20.96 12.85 -1.94
CA HIS A 478 -22.01 13.05 -0.94
C HIS A 478 -21.43 13.11 0.48
N ALA A 479 -20.44 12.26 0.80
CA ALA A 479 -19.75 12.34 2.08
C ALA A 479 -19.08 13.72 2.28
N LEU A 480 -18.42 14.27 1.26
CA LEU A 480 -17.86 15.64 1.30
C LEU A 480 -18.93 16.72 1.50
N LYS A 481 -20.13 16.56 0.96
CA LYS A 481 -21.25 17.48 1.18
C LYS A 481 -21.92 17.31 2.55
N GLY A 482 -21.68 16.17 3.23
CA GLY A 482 -22.39 15.80 4.46
C GLY A 482 -23.81 15.28 4.21
N GLU A 483 -24.06 14.74 3.02
CA GLU A 483 -25.34 14.16 2.61
C GLU A 483 -25.36 12.65 2.90
N LEU A 484 -26.55 12.13 3.23
CA LEU A 484 -26.78 10.70 3.30
C LEU A 484 -26.94 10.11 1.89
N THR A 485 -26.40 8.93 1.66
CA THR A 485 -26.42 8.23 0.36
C THR A 485 -27.44 7.12 0.32
#